data_2f0cb44c1f6fe809bc430a7b5de5efc0
#
_entry.id   2f0cb44c1f6fe809bc430a7b5de5efc0
#
_cell.length_a   1.000
_cell.length_b   1.000
_cell.length_c   1.000
_cell.angle_alpha   90.00
_cell.angle_beta   90.00
_cell.angle_gamma   90.00
#
_symmetry.space_group_name_H-M   'P 1'
#
loop_
_entity.id
_entity.type
_entity.pdbx_description
1 polymer ?
#
loop_
_entity_poly.entity_id
_entity_poly.type
_entity_poly.pdbx_seq_one_letter_code
_entity_poly.pdbx_strand_id
1 'polypeptide(L)'
;MHYLREIQDMGVASLKLEGRMKRPEYVATVTAVYRKAIDEGVVTPEMMQLLHTAFNRQGFTDGYYTGKVDRNMLGVREETQEDAKWLQRARQSYESGEMPLVDVKFRAMVSSTGSWISVTDPDGNLCRVEGPMPEQSRSYILTAEVLAQRIAKTGGTPYNCAEVGAHVEPGLIIPASAINAMRRDVLNQLTAVRARHREFPLRRPRPVPSVPGPKGIPGLTIQVTSREQLTPRVISSECAMLYVPIHILAEDLSLAQTLINRGRVAAVLPRIIQDEDLPRIRLQMSDLRQLGLKDILVSNVGHLIPAREAGFRLHGDFGLNIYNSASMTVLKNLEFVSATASFEMTLPQIRDLSKAVNTEILAYGRLPLMITEHCMMKNRTGQCSCHLGQAKLTDKTGAEFYLIREGASCRNVILNGKKLSWLDRQNDLAKLGLWAIRLYFTTENAREVERILDEYLAPAPFDPGACTRGLYLRGVE
;
A
#
# COMPACT_ATOMS: atom_id res chain seq x y z
N MET A 1 -12.11 18.40 -8.79
CA MET A 1 -13.48 18.18 -9.28
C MET A 1 -13.71 18.68 -10.72
N HIS A 2 -13.03 19.70 -11.20
CA HIS A 2 -13.24 20.25 -12.57
C HIS A 2 -13.09 19.21 -13.69
N TYR A 3 -12.25 18.21 -13.49
CA TYR A 3 -11.98 17.13 -14.47
C TYR A 3 -12.88 15.90 -14.31
N LEU A 4 -13.90 15.96 -13.44
CA LEU A 4 -14.70 14.78 -13.10
C LEU A 4 -15.37 14.15 -14.32
N ARG A 5 -15.95 14.99 -15.18
CA ARG A 5 -16.60 14.52 -16.41
C ARG A 5 -15.59 13.92 -17.39
N GLU A 6 -14.44 14.57 -17.57
CA GLU A 6 -13.38 14.06 -18.43
C GLU A 6 -12.87 12.69 -17.95
N ILE A 7 -12.71 12.53 -16.63
CA ILE A 7 -12.32 11.22 -16.01
C ILE A 7 -13.39 10.15 -16.28
N GLN A 8 -14.68 10.50 -16.19
CA GLN A 8 -15.77 9.57 -16.53
C GLN A 8 -15.76 9.20 -18.01
N ASP A 9 -15.59 10.19 -18.92
CA ASP A 9 -15.56 9.97 -20.36
C ASP A 9 -14.36 9.11 -20.80
N MET A 10 -13.25 9.13 -20.06
CA MET A 10 -12.12 8.21 -20.23
C MET A 10 -12.43 6.77 -19.82
N GLY A 11 -13.61 6.46 -19.26
CA GLY A 11 -14.00 5.13 -18.84
C GLY A 11 -13.49 4.70 -17.47
N VAL A 12 -13.08 5.62 -16.60
CA VAL A 12 -12.67 5.32 -15.23
C VAL A 12 -13.87 4.81 -14.42
N ALA A 13 -13.81 3.56 -13.98
CA ALA A 13 -14.92 2.87 -13.33
C ALA A 13 -15.19 3.34 -11.90
N SER A 14 -14.17 3.80 -11.17
CA SER A 14 -14.32 4.26 -9.79
C SER A 14 -13.26 5.29 -9.39
N LEU A 15 -13.64 6.16 -8.44
CA LEU A 15 -12.75 7.15 -7.84
C LEU A 15 -12.40 6.72 -6.41
N LYS A 16 -11.11 6.62 -6.11
CA LYS A 16 -10.63 6.37 -4.74
C LYS A 16 -10.48 7.68 -3.98
N LEU A 17 -11.27 7.83 -2.92
CA LEU A 17 -11.15 8.97 -2.00
C LEU A 17 -10.23 8.57 -0.84
N GLU A 18 -9.16 9.35 -0.61
CA GLU A 18 -8.20 9.07 0.45
C GLU A 18 -8.59 9.80 1.73
N GLY A 19 -8.89 9.03 2.77
CA GLY A 19 -9.35 9.55 4.07
C GLY A 19 -8.52 9.09 5.27
N ARG A 20 -7.37 8.44 5.04
CA ARG A 20 -6.52 7.96 6.13
C ARG A 20 -6.11 9.10 7.05
N MET A 21 -6.23 8.89 8.36
CA MET A 21 -5.99 9.90 9.40
C MET A 21 -6.90 11.14 9.31
N LYS A 22 -8.01 11.04 8.61
CA LYS A 22 -9.05 12.07 8.55
C LYS A 22 -10.22 11.69 9.43
N ARG A 23 -10.97 12.71 9.88
CA ARG A 23 -12.21 12.51 10.66
C ARG A 23 -13.32 11.90 9.79
N PRO A 24 -14.27 11.15 10.36
CA PRO A 24 -15.41 10.60 9.62
C PRO A 24 -16.21 11.69 8.87
N GLU A 25 -16.35 12.89 9.46
CA GLU A 25 -17.05 14.02 8.85
C GLU A 25 -16.43 14.47 7.53
N TYR A 26 -15.08 14.43 7.44
CA TYR A 26 -14.39 14.70 6.20
C TYR A 26 -14.75 13.65 5.12
N VAL A 27 -14.67 12.37 5.49
CA VAL A 27 -14.95 11.28 4.55
C VAL A 27 -16.40 11.35 4.09
N ALA A 28 -17.36 11.56 5.00
CA ALA A 28 -18.77 11.70 4.69
C ALA A 28 -19.04 12.86 3.72
N THR A 29 -18.48 14.04 4.02
CA THR A 29 -18.69 15.24 3.19
C THR A 29 -18.09 15.06 1.79
N VAL A 30 -16.83 14.61 1.71
CA VAL A 30 -16.17 14.44 0.42
C VAL A 30 -16.89 13.40 -0.43
N THR A 31 -17.26 12.26 0.17
CA THR A 31 -18.00 11.21 -0.55
C THR A 31 -19.35 11.69 -1.05
N ALA A 32 -20.13 12.39 -0.21
CA ALA A 32 -21.42 12.91 -0.60
C ALA A 32 -21.32 13.94 -1.75
N VAL A 33 -20.35 14.85 -1.67
CA VAL A 33 -20.13 15.87 -2.71
C VAL A 33 -19.72 15.23 -4.04
N TYR A 34 -18.77 14.29 -4.03
CA TYR A 34 -18.35 13.60 -5.26
C TYR A 34 -19.48 12.73 -5.82
N ARG A 35 -20.23 12.01 -4.96
CA ARG A 35 -21.36 11.20 -5.42
C ARG A 35 -22.41 12.06 -6.11
N LYS A 36 -22.80 13.16 -5.46
CA LYS A 36 -23.75 14.11 -6.02
C LYS A 36 -23.28 14.70 -7.36
N ALA A 37 -22.01 15.11 -7.45
CA ALA A 37 -21.45 15.65 -8.69
C ALA A 37 -21.44 14.62 -9.84
N ILE A 38 -21.22 13.33 -9.53
CA ILE A 38 -21.29 12.25 -10.52
C ILE A 38 -22.73 12.03 -11.00
N ASP A 39 -23.69 11.98 -10.08
CA ASP A 39 -25.10 11.69 -10.38
C ASP A 39 -25.78 12.83 -11.14
N GLU A 40 -25.48 14.09 -10.79
CA GLU A 40 -26.05 15.26 -11.43
C GLU A 40 -25.26 15.73 -12.66
N GLY A 41 -24.03 15.25 -12.84
CA GLY A 41 -23.15 15.67 -13.94
C GLY A 41 -22.68 17.13 -13.87
N VAL A 42 -22.84 17.78 -12.72
CA VAL A 42 -22.55 19.21 -12.50
C VAL A 42 -21.72 19.40 -11.22
N VAL A 43 -20.77 20.33 -11.29
CA VAL A 43 -19.98 20.79 -10.12
C VAL A 43 -20.40 22.22 -9.80
N THR A 44 -21.02 22.43 -8.65
CA THR A 44 -21.50 23.75 -8.23
C THR A 44 -20.51 24.49 -7.33
N PRO A 45 -20.59 25.84 -7.21
CA PRO A 45 -19.79 26.60 -6.25
C PRO A 45 -19.97 26.14 -4.81
N GLU A 46 -21.20 25.74 -4.43
CA GLU A 46 -21.52 25.25 -3.10
C GLU A 46 -20.81 23.91 -2.79
N MET A 47 -20.72 23.03 -3.78
CA MET A 47 -19.95 21.78 -3.66
C MET A 47 -18.46 22.07 -3.40
N MET A 48 -17.89 23.02 -4.13
CA MET A 48 -16.49 23.44 -3.93
C MET A 48 -16.30 24.09 -2.55
N GLN A 49 -17.23 24.91 -2.09
CA GLN A 49 -17.18 25.49 -0.75
C GLN A 49 -17.22 24.43 0.36
N LEU A 50 -18.08 23.40 0.22
CA LEU A 50 -18.14 22.29 1.17
C LEU A 50 -16.81 21.51 1.22
N LEU A 51 -16.18 21.27 0.08
CA LEU A 51 -14.87 20.64 0.03
C LEU A 51 -13.79 21.49 0.70
N HIS A 52 -13.79 22.81 0.48
CA HIS A 52 -12.86 23.72 1.16
C HIS A 52 -13.06 23.71 2.68
N THR A 53 -14.30 23.70 3.15
CA THR A 53 -14.61 23.62 4.59
C THR A 53 -14.16 22.28 5.19
N ALA A 54 -14.36 21.18 4.47
CA ALA A 54 -13.97 19.85 4.92
C ALA A 54 -12.43 19.64 4.93
N PHE A 55 -11.69 20.32 4.07
CA PHE A 55 -10.27 20.14 3.87
C PHE A 55 -9.45 21.36 4.29
N ASN A 56 -9.06 21.41 5.55
CA ASN A 56 -8.32 22.49 6.21
C ASN A 56 -6.88 22.69 5.66
N ARG A 57 -6.72 22.93 4.36
CA ARG A 57 -5.44 23.30 3.73
C ARG A 57 -5.68 24.38 2.68
N GLN A 58 -4.70 25.22 2.46
CA GLN A 58 -4.75 26.21 1.39
C GLN A 58 -4.81 25.52 0.01
N GLY A 59 -5.98 25.58 -0.62
CA GLY A 59 -6.19 25.23 -2.01
C GLY A 59 -6.22 23.71 -2.31
N PHE A 60 -6.63 23.46 -3.53
CA PHE A 60 -6.55 22.15 -4.17
C PHE A 60 -5.46 22.21 -5.23
N THR A 61 -4.86 21.07 -5.54
CA THR A 61 -3.91 20.93 -6.63
C THR A 61 -4.41 19.89 -7.64
N ASP A 62 -4.13 20.13 -8.90
CA ASP A 62 -4.34 19.22 -10.02
C ASP A 62 -3.01 18.86 -10.71
N GLY A 63 -1.89 19.18 -10.06
CA GLY A 63 -0.57 19.12 -10.66
C GLY A 63 -0.21 17.74 -11.24
N TYR A 64 -0.59 16.64 -10.57
CA TYR A 64 -0.37 15.29 -11.11
C TYR A 64 -1.26 15.00 -12.33
N TYR A 65 -2.49 15.52 -12.34
CA TYR A 65 -3.40 15.34 -13.46
C TYR A 65 -2.96 16.13 -14.70
N THR A 66 -2.50 17.35 -14.49
CA THR A 66 -2.08 18.27 -15.57
C THR A 66 -0.60 18.13 -15.96
N GLY A 67 0.19 17.33 -15.23
CA GLY A 67 1.64 17.21 -15.40
C GLY A 67 2.44 18.40 -14.86
N LYS A 68 1.78 19.38 -14.19
CA LYS A 68 2.43 20.57 -13.64
C LYS A 68 2.85 20.35 -12.18
N VAL A 69 3.95 19.64 -12.01
CA VAL A 69 4.49 19.31 -10.67
C VAL A 69 5.42 20.44 -10.22
N ASP A 70 4.92 21.31 -9.34
CA ASP A 70 5.66 22.47 -8.82
C ASP A 70 5.41 22.71 -7.32
N ARG A 71 5.99 23.80 -6.78
CA ARG A 71 5.85 24.17 -5.37
C ARG A 71 4.39 24.44 -4.93
N ASN A 72 3.49 24.76 -5.85
CA ASN A 72 2.09 25.07 -5.53
C ASN A 72 1.31 23.79 -5.14
N MET A 73 1.87 22.60 -5.36
CA MET A 73 1.30 21.34 -4.88
C MET A 73 1.46 21.13 -3.37
N LEU A 74 2.34 21.88 -2.72
CA LEU A 74 2.57 21.81 -1.28
C LEU A 74 1.69 22.82 -0.57
N GLY A 75 0.51 22.40 -0.14
CA GLY A 75 -0.38 23.24 0.68
C GLY A 75 0.17 23.40 2.10
N VAL A 76 0.09 24.62 2.64
CA VAL A 76 0.36 24.92 4.04
C VAL A 76 -0.92 24.69 4.84
N ARG A 77 -0.82 24.04 6.00
CA ARG A 77 -1.96 23.88 6.90
C ARG A 77 -2.20 25.21 7.63
N GLU A 78 -3.38 25.81 7.43
CA GLU A 78 -3.84 26.92 8.25
C GLU A 78 -4.58 26.37 9.49
N GLU A 79 -4.34 26.97 10.65
CA GLU A 79 -5.16 26.78 11.83
C GLU A 79 -6.43 27.61 11.67
N THR A 80 -7.45 27.05 11.02
CA THR A 80 -8.77 27.64 10.93
C THR A 80 -9.63 27.13 12.09
N GLN A 81 -10.49 28.02 12.64
CA GLN A 81 -11.53 27.60 13.58
C GLN A 81 -12.44 26.58 12.90
N GLU A 82 -12.69 25.47 13.59
CA GLU A 82 -13.58 24.42 13.09
C GLU A 82 -15.01 24.96 12.96
N ASP A 83 -15.62 24.76 11.79
CA ASP A 83 -17.04 25.08 11.59
C ASP A 83 -17.91 24.02 12.28
N ALA A 84 -18.37 24.34 13.50
CA ALA A 84 -19.20 23.46 14.31
C ALA A 84 -20.53 23.07 13.62
N LYS A 85 -21.09 23.96 12.79
CA LYS A 85 -22.33 23.68 12.05
C LYS A 85 -22.09 22.67 10.94
N TRP A 86 -20.97 22.78 10.23
CA TRP A 86 -20.57 21.78 9.24
C TRP A 86 -20.35 20.42 9.87
N LEU A 87 -19.60 20.34 10.98
CA LEU A 87 -19.36 19.09 11.70
C LEU A 87 -20.66 18.40 12.11
N GLN A 88 -21.60 19.17 12.67
CA GLN A 88 -22.90 18.63 13.08
C GLN A 88 -23.70 18.07 11.90
N ARG A 89 -23.77 18.80 10.77
CA ARG A 89 -24.47 18.34 9.56
C ARG A 89 -23.81 17.08 8.97
N ALA A 90 -22.49 17.06 8.93
CA ALA A 90 -21.76 15.91 8.43
C ALA A 90 -22.00 14.66 9.30
N ARG A 91 -22.04 14.81 10.65
CA ARG A 91 -22.39 13.71 11.57
C ARG A 91 -23.79 13.19 11.34
N GLN A 92 -24.77 14.07 11.25
CA GLN A 92 -26.14 13.69 11.00
C GLN A 92 -26.33 12.88 9.73
N SER A 93 -25.46 13.07 8.70
CA SER A 93 -25.57 12.35 7.42
C SER A 93 -25.23 10.87 7.51
N TYR A 94 -24.46 10.44 8.53
CA TYR A 94 -24.07 9.03 8.68
C TYR A 94 -24.50 8.41 10.02
N GLU A 95 -24.92 9.22 11.02
CA GLU A 95 -25.45 8.72 12.29
C GLU A 95 -26.95 8.38 12.22
N SER A 96 -27.66 8.81 11.19
CA SER A 96 -29.12 8.70 11.08
C SER A 96 -29.65 7.28 10.75
N GLY A 97 -28.81 6.26 10.80
CA GLY A 97 -29.20 4.85 10.63
C GLY A 97 -28.92 4.28 9.25
N GLU A 98 -29.42 3.05 9.01
CA GLU A 98 -29.22 2.30 7.77
C GLU A 98 -29.90 3.00 6.57
N MET A 99 -29.16 3.13 5.48
CA MET A 99 -29.71 3.59 4.21
C MET A 99 -30.34 2.40 3.47
N PRO A 100 -31.61 2.49 3.01
CA PRO A 100 -32.25 1.43 2.23
C PRO A 100 -31.61 1.37 0.85
N LEU A 101 -30.74 0.39 0.65
CA LEU A 101 -29.94 0.22 -0.58
C LEU A 101 -30.37 -0.96 -1.43
N VAL A 102 -31.21 -1.87 -0.89
CA VAL A 102 -31.62 -3.11 -1.56
C VAL A 102 -33.12 -3.10 -1.74
N ASP A 103 -33.55 -3.06 -2.98
CA ASP A 103 -34.96 -3.19 -3.33
C ASP A 103 -35.47 -4.60 -3.05
N VAL A 104 -36.61 -4.69 -2.37
CA VAL A 104 -37.24 -5.99 -2.08
C VAL A 104 -38.72 -6.00 -2.49
N LYS A 105 -39.19 -7.18 -2.83
CA LYS A 105 -40.60 -7.44 -3.17
C LYS A 105 -41.22 -8.32 -2.10
N PHE A 106 -42.34 -7.87 -1.53
CA PHE A 106 -43.08 -8.61 -0.55
C PHE A 106 -44.29 -9.32 -1.19
N ARG A 107 -44.60 -10.51 -0.68
CA ARG A 107 -45.87 -11.19 -0.87
C ARG A 107 -46.42 -11.63 0.48
N ALA A 108 -47.71 -11.46 0.70
CA ALA A 108 -48.37 -11.87 1.94
C ALA A 108 -49.75 -12.45 1.69
N MET A 109 -50.10 -13.38 2.52
CA MET A 109 -51.42 -14.03 2.46
C MET A 109 -51.98 -14.21 3.87
N VAL A 110 -53.27 -13.96 4.00
CA VAL A 110 -54.08 -14.30 5.16
C VAL A 110 -55.32 -15.04 4.66
N SER A 111 -55.43 -16.34 4.97
CA SER A 111 -56.47 -17.21 4.49
C SER A 111 -56.95 -18.16 5.59
N SER A 112 -58.05 -18.84 5.38
CA SER A 112 -58.57 -19.87 6.31
C SER A 112 -57.58 -21.02 6.57
N THR A 113 -56.56 -21.19 5.71
CA THR A 113 -55.53 -22.21 5.86
C THR A 113 -54.26 -21.71 6.58
N GLY A 114 -54.16 -20.40 6.87
CA GLY A 114 -52.99 -19.81 7.57
C GLY A 114 -52.65 -18.42 7.08
N SER A 115 -51.55 -17.89 7.65
CA SER A 115 -51.01 -16.62 7.24
C SER A 115 -49.50 -16.72 7.00
N TRP A 116 -48.96 -15.95 6.06
CA TRP A 116 -47.51 -15.88 5.79
C TRP A 116 -47.11 -14.59 5.12
N ILE A 117 -45.82 -14.25 5.28
CA ILE A 117 -45.14 -13.15 4.57
C ILE A 117 -43.88 -13.74 3.93
N SER A 118 -43.66 -13.42 2.66
CA SER A 118 -42.40 -13.69 1.97
C SER A 118 -41.76 -12.41 1.42
N VAL A 119 -40.46 -12.42 1.27
CA VAL A 119 -39.67 -11.35 0.68
C VAL A 119 -38.68 -11.92 -0.32
N THR A 120 -38.55 -11.24 -1.46
CA THR A 120 -37.54 -11.58 -2.49
C THR A 120 -36.68 -10.36 -2.78
N ASP A 121 -35.36 -10.55 -2.90
CA ASP A 121 -34.42 -9.52 -3.29
C ASP A 121 -34.02 -9.62 -4.78
N PRO A 122 -33.27 -8.64 -5.34
CA PRO A 122 -32.82 -8.67 -6.74
C PRO A 122 -31.88 -9.84 -7.07
N ASP A 123 -31.21 -10.41 -6.07
CA ASP A 123 -30.31 -11.55 -6.24
C ASP A 123 -31.04 -12.89 -6.28
N GLY A 124 -32.39 -12.87 -6.14
CA GLY A 124 -33.25 -14.05 -6.17
C GLY A 124 -33.36 -14.79 -4.84
N ASN A 125 -32.84 -14.22 -3.73
CA ASN A 125 -33.05 -14.82 -2.42
C ASN A 125 -34.51 -14.66 -2.00
N LEU A 126 -35.16 -15.77 -1.69
CA LEU A 126 -36.53 -15.83 -1.19
C LEU A 126 -36.54 -16.33 0.25
N CYS A 127 -37.13 -15.52 1.14
CA CYS A 127 -37.39 -15.90 2.53
C CYS A 127 -38.89 -15.86 2.79
N ARG A 128 -39.39 -16.75 3.66
CA ARG A 128 -40.82 -16.84 4.03
C ARG A 128 -40.95 -17.17 5.51
N VAL A 129 -41.89 -16.50 6.16
CA VAL A 129 -42.26 -16.71 7.56
C VAL A 129 -43.76 -17.00 7.64
N GLU A 130 -44.11 -18.07 8.33
CA GLU A 130 -45.48 -18.41 8.65
C GLU A 130 -45.94 -17.61 9.89
N GLY A 131 -47.19 -17.20 9.91
CA GLY A 131 -47.81 -16.46 11.00
C GLY A 131 -48.82 -17.29 11.79
N PRO A 132 -49.55 -16.66 12.72
CA PRO A 132 -50.62 -17.31 13.45
C PRO A 132 -51.80 -17.69 12.53
N MET A 133 -52.57 -18.65 12.96
CA MET A 133 -53.86 -18.97 12.29
C MET A 133 -54.77 -17.74 12.37
N PRO A 134 -55.37 -17.32 11.23
CA PRO A 134 -56.31 -16.22 11.21
C PRO A 134 -57.60 -16.54 11.97
N GLU A 135 -58.18 -15.51 12.55
CA GLU A 135 -59.45 -15.64 13.27
C GLU A 135 -60.57 -14.88 12.54
N GLN A 136 -61.81 -15.23 12.80
CA GLN A 136 -63.00 -14.49 12.30
C GLN A 136 -63.06 -13.12 13.00
N SER A 137 -63.10 -12.05 12.23
CA SER A 137 -63.23 -10.70 12.77
C SER A 137 -64.60 -10.41 13.30
N ARG A 138 -64.70 -9.81 14.46
CA ARG A 138 -65.96 -9.36 15.08
C ARG A 138 -66.26 -7.88 14.89
N SER A 139 -65.22 -7.04 14.66
CA SER A 139 -65.36 -5.59 14.64
C SER A 139 -64.44 -4.84 13.71
N TYR A 140 -63.32 -5.41 13.31
CA TYR A 140 -62.28 -4.77 12.47
C TYR A 140 -62.04 -5.60 11.20
N ILE A 141 -62.05 -4.95 10.05
CA ILE A 141 -61.76 -5.60 8.78
C ILE A 141 -60.30 -5.39 8.41
N LEU A 142 -59.51 -6.47 8.33
CA LEU A 142 -58.20 -6.45 7.73
C LEU A 142 -58.33 -6.55 6.21
N THR A 143 -57.96 -5.49 5.51
CA THR A 143 -57.97 -5.50 4.04
C THR A 143 -56.56 -5.76 3.48
N ALA A 144 -56.48 -6.16 2.21
CA ALA A 144 -55.20 -6.35 1.52
C ALA A 144 -54.35 -5.06 1.52
N GLU A 145 -54.99 -3.91 1.37
CA GLU A 145 -54.32 -2.60 1.38
C GLU A 145 -53.72 -2.30 2.75
N VAL A 146 -54.45 -2.55 3.86
CA VAL A 146 -53.97 -2.36 5.23
C VAL A 146 -52.78 -3.30 5.52
N LEU A 147 -52.87 -4.55 5.06
CA LEU A 147 -51.78 -5.52 5.19
C LEU A 147 -50.55 -5.03 4.42
N ALA A 148 -50.72 -4.65 3.17
CA ALA A 148 -49.64 -4.11 2.33
C ALA A 148 -48.94 -2.89 2.94
N GLN A 149 -49.72 -1.90 3.42
CA GLN A 149 -49.18 -0.72 4.08
C GLN A 149 -48.34 -1.03 5.34
N ARG A 150 -48.69 -2.09 6.08
CA ARG A 150 -47.94 -2.50 7.28
C ARG A 150 -46.65 -3.22 6.93
N ILE A 151 -46.64 -4.04 5.90
CA ILE A 151 -45.45 -4.79 5.48
C ILE A 151 -44.46 -3.92 4.72
N ALA A 152 -44.92 -2.89 4.00
CA ALA A 152 -44.07 -1.94 3.27
C ALA A 152 -43.12 -1.11 4.15
N LYS A 153 -43.33 -1.12 5.48
CA LYS A 153 -42.51 -0.33 6.44
C LYS A 153 -41.18 -1.03 6.69
N THR A 154 -40.13 -0.62 5.98
CA THR A 154 -38.77 -1.18 6.05
C THR A 154 -37.79 -0.30 6.83
N GLY A 155 -38.25 0.80 7.45
CA GLY A 155 -37.38 1.75 8.16
C GLY A 155 -36.47 1.09 9.22
N GLY A 156 -35.23 1.54 9.33
CA GLY A 156 -34.21 0.96 10.19
C GLY A 156 -33.59 -0.34 9.65
N THR A 157 -33.80 -0.65 8.36
CA THR A 157 -33.23 -1.82 7.67
C THR A 157 -32.52 -1.37 6.37
N PRO A 158 -31.62 -2.17 5.80
CA PRO A 158 -30.97 -1.85 4.52
C PRO A 158 -31.90 -2.06 3.29
N TYR A 159 -33.19 -2.31 3.52
CA TYR A 159 -34.14 -2.68 2.46
C TYR A 159 -35.09 -1.53 2.10
N ASN A 160 -35.35 -1.38 0.81
CA ASN A 160 -36.40 -0.53 0.25
C ASN A 160 -37.54 -1.42 -0.30
N CYS A 161 -38.77 -1.12 0.10
CA CYS A 161 -39.92 -1.86 -0.41
C CYS A 161 -40.28 -1.36 -1.81
N ALA A 162 -39.91 -2.09 -2.86
CA ALA A 162 -40.22 -1.75 -4.25
C ALA A 162 -41.61 -2.21 -4.67
N GLU A 163 -42.12 -3.34 -4.14
CA GLU A 163 -43.39 -3.93 -4.51
C GLU A 163 -44.00 -4.72 -3.35
N VAL A 164 -45.31 -4.61 -3.16
CA VAL A 164 -46.05 -5.44 -2.22
C VAL A 164 -47.28 -6.06 -2.89
N GLY A 165 -47.37 -7.38 -2.85
CA GLY A 165 -48.59 -8.13 -3.16
C GLY A 165 -49.18 -8.70 -1.89
N ALA A 166 -50.42 -8.32 -1.55
CA ALA A 166 -51.12 -8.84 -0.37
C ALA A 166 -52.48 -9.43 -0.76
N HIS A 167 -52.86 -10.52 -0.10
CA HIS A 167 -54.17 -11.12 -0.23
C HIS A 167 -54.72 -11.42 1.16
N VAL A 168 -55.98 -11.07 1.41
CA VAL A 168 -56.70 -11.34 2.66
C VAL A 168 -58.07 -11.90 2.30
N GLU A 169 -58.40 -13.10 2.77
CA GLU A 169 -59.76 -13.65 2.64
C GLU A 169 -60.75 -12.82 3.49
N PRO A 170 -61.93 -12.50 2.94
CA PRO A 170 -62.93 -11.68 3.61
C PRO A 170 -63.31 -12.19 5.02
N GLY A 171 -63.36 -11.29 5.98
CA GLY A 171 -63.75 -11.61 7.35
C GLY A 171 -62.65 -12.19 8.24
N LEU A 172 -61.44 -12.42 7.73
CA LEU A 172 -60.30 -12.92 8.49
C LEU A 172 -59.42 -11.78 9.01
N ILE A 173 -58.82 -12.03 10.18
CA ILE A 173 -57.89 -11.09 10.82
C ILE A 173 -56.72 -11.83 11.47
N ILE A 174 -55.57 -11.19 11.50
CA ILE A 174 -54.45 -11.52 12.35
C ILE A 174 -54.01 -10.28 13.16
N PRO A 175 -53.46 -10.44 14.36
CA PRO A 175 -53.04 -9.29 15.20
C PRO A 175 -51.98 -8.42 14.48
N ALA A 176 -52.09 -7.12 14.63
CA ALA A 176 -51.14 -6.16 14.08
C ALA A 176 -49.70 -6.41 14.58
N SER A 177 -49.54 -6.86 15.82
CA SER A 177 -48.26 -7.27 16.41
C SER A 177 -47.64 -8.46 15.67
N ALA A 178 -48.46 -9.43 15.29
CA ALA A 178 -48.03 -10.59 14.51
C ALA A 178 -47.53 -10.17 13.11
N ILE A 179 -48.26 -9.29 12.40
CA ILE A 179 -47.82 -8.75 11.11
C ILE A 179 -46.43 -8.07 11.23
N ASN A 180 -46.27 -7.26 12.27
CA ASN A 180 -44.98 -6.56 12.50
C ASN A 180 -43.83 -7.52 12.89
N ALA A 181 -44.15 -8.62 13.63
CA ALA A 181 -43.18 -9.63 13.99
C ALA A 181 -42.75 -10.39 12.72
N MET A 182 -43.69 -10.91 11.95
CA MET A 182 -43.41 -11.63 10.68
C MET A 182 -42.61 -10.81 9.70
N ARG A 183 -42.92 -9.51 9.56
CA ARG A 183 -42.16 -8.58 8.73
C ARG A 183 -40.71 -8.48 9.19
N ARG A 184 -40.45 -8.29 10.49
CA ARG A 184 -39.08 -8.23 11.04
C ARG A 184 -38.35 -9.53 10.84
N ASP A 185 -39.02 -10.65 11.10
CA ASP A 185 -38.41 -11.97 11.04
C ASP A 185 -38.04 -12.35 9.60
N VAL A 186 -38.88 -12.04 8.62
CA VAL A 186 -38.56 -12.32 7.21
C VAL A 186 -37.43 -11.47 6.68
N LEU A 187 -37.32 -10.19 7.11
CA LEU A 187 -36.20 -9.32 6.77
C LEU A 187 -34.89 -9.74 7.48
N ASN A 188 -34.98 -10.19 8.74
CA ASN A 188 -33.82 -10.74 9.46
C ASN A 188 -33.32 -12.03 8.77
N GLN A 189 -34.22 -12.91 8.34
CA GLN A 189 -33.87 -14.12 7.59
C GLN A 189 -33.19 -13.74 6.25
N LEU A 190 -33.71 -12.75 5.52
CA LEU A 190 -33.11 -12.27 4.30
C LEU A 190 -31.70 -11.72 4.55
N THR A 191 -31.54 -10.92 5.63
CA THR A 191 -30.23 -10.41 6.02
C THR A 191 -29.25 -11.55 6.33
N ALA A 192 -29.69 -12.58 7.05
CA ALA A 192 -28.86 -13.75 7.34
C ALA A 192 -28.45 -14.52 6.08
N VAL A 193 -29.39 -14.67 5.11
CA VAL A 193 -29.09 -15.31 3.83
C VAL A 193 -28.09 -14.49 3.02
N ARG A 194 -28.26 -13.18 2.93
CA ARG A 194 -27.37 -12.28 2.22
C ARG A 194 -25.97 -12.19 2.87
N ALA A 195 -25.91 -12.27 4.20
CA ALA A 195 -24.66 -12.26 4.95
C ALA A 195 -23.90 -13.59 4.94
N ARG A 196 -24.45 -14.64 4.36
CA ARG A 196 -23.73 -15.92 4.26
C ARG A 196 -22.45 -15.75 3.47
N HIS A 197 -21.33 -16.02 4.10
CA HIS A 197 -20.04 -16.14 3.41
C HIS A 197 -20.09 -17.35 2.47
N ARG A 198 -19.69 -17.15 1.23
CA ARG A 198 -19.41 -18.28 0.34
C ARG A 198 -18.30 -19.13 0.96
N GLU A 199 -18.62 -20.37 1.29
CA GLU A 199 -17.60 -21.33 1.65
C GLU A 199 -16.82 -21.71 0.39
N PHE A 200 -15.55 -21.30 0.36
CA PHE A 200 -14.64 -21.75 -0.67
C PHE A 200 -13.91 -23.00 -0.17
N PRO A 201 -13.77 -24.05 -0.99
CA PRO A 201 -13.00 -25.21 -0.59
C PRO A 201 -11.56 -24.78 -0.30
N LEU A 202 -11.12 -24.99 0.94
CA LEU A 202 -9.75 -24.72 1.35
C LEU A 202 -8.82 -25.67 0.57
N ARG A 203 -8.10 -25.12 -0.41
CA ARG A 203 -6.98 -25.83 -1.01
C ARG A 203 -5.82 -25.76 -0.04
N ARG A 204 -5.34 -26.91 0.43
CA ARG A 204 -4.10 -26.94 1.22
C ARG A 204 -2.96 -26.39 0.37
N PRO A 205 -2.23 -25.38 0.84
CA PRO A 205 -1.09 -24.87 0.10
C PRO A 205 -0.07 -25.99 -0.07
N ARG A 206 0.62 -26.03 -1.20
CA ARG A 206 1.74 -26.94 -1.38
C ARG A 206 2.83 -26.52 -0.40
N PRO A 207 3.43 -27.47 0.37
CA PRO A 207 4.55 -27.15 1.23
C PRO A 207 5.68 -26.49 0.42
N VAL A 208 6.20 -25.38 0.91
CA VAL A 208 7.39 -24.75 0.34
C VAL A 208 8.61 -25.45 0.92
N PRO A 209 9.51 -26.03 0.12
CA PRO A 209 10.71 -26.68 0.63
C PRO A 209 11.56 -25.72 1.46
N SER A 210 11.97 -26.14 2.65
CA SER A 210 12.95 -25.41 3.43
C SER A 210 14.35 -25.75 2.93
N VAL A 211 15.05 -24.72 2.46
CA VAL A 211 16.46 -24.83 2.04
C VAL A 211 17.28 -24.12 3.12
N PRO A 212 18.18 -24.82 3.82
CA PRO A 212 19.05 -24.20 4.82
C PRO A 212 20.08 -23.28 4.13
N GLY A 213 20.46 -22.21 4.82
CA GLY A 213 21.55 -21.36 4.37
C GLY A 213 22.93 -21.80 4.87
N PRO A 214 23.99 -21.10 4.50
CA PRO A 214 25.34 -21.36 4.98
C PRO A 214 25.43 -21.17 6.50
N LYS A 215 26.38 -21.89 7.13
CA LYS A 215 26.66 -21.76 8.56
C LYS A 215 27.83 -20.79 8.78
N GLY A 216 27.80 -20.11 9.92
CA GLY A 216 28.89 -19.21 10.33
C GLY A 216 28.63 -17.75 10.02
N ILE A 217 29.67 -16.94 10.15
CA ILE A 217 29.61 -15.50 9.92
C ILE A 217 29.32 -15.23 8.42
N PRO A 218 28.27 -14.44 8.10
CA PRO A 218 27.96 -14.12 6.71
C PRO A 218 29.07 -13.32 6.05
N GLY A 219 29.21 -13.44 4.74
CA GLY A 219 30.05 -12.59 3.94
C GLY A 219 29.59 -11.13 3.99
N LEU A 220 30.42 -10.25 3.44
CA LEU A 220 30.14 -8.82 3.38
C LEU A 220 29.73 -8.42 1.95
N THR A 221 28.65 -7.67 1.79
CA THR A 221 28.38 -6.90 0.59
C THR A 221 28.38 -5.41 0.92
N ILE A 222 28.79 -4.60 -0.05
CA ILE A 222 28.88 -3.14 0.12
C ILE A 222 28.02 -2.49 -0.97
N GLN A 223 27.17 -1.56 -0.59
CA GLN A 223 26.44 -0.72 -1.54
C GLN A 223 26.79 0.76 -1.28
N VAL A 224 27.16 1.45 -2.35
CA VAL A 224 27.40 2.89 -2.34
C VAL A 224 26.28 3.64 -3.06
N THR A 225 26.10 4.91 -2.76
CA THR A 225 25.12 5.80 -3.41
C THR A 225 25.78 6.97 -4.14
N SER A 226 27.06 7.23 -3.87
CA SER A 226 27.84 8.29 -4.54
C SER A 226 29.22 7.79 -4.94
N ARG A 227 29.81 8.49 -5.92
CA ARG A 227 31.17 8.21 -6.39
C ARG A 227 32.23 8.38 -5.29
N GLU A 228 32.07 9.37 -4.41
CA GLU A 228 33.01 9.67 -3.32
C GLU A 228 33.16 8.52 -2.33
N GLN A 229 32.16 7.65 -2.21
CA GLN A 229 32.19 6.49 -1.35
C GLN A 229 32.99 5.31 -1.93
N LEU A 230 33.37 5.37 -3.22
CA LEU A 230 34.23 4.39 -3.87
C LEU A 230 35.72 4.69 -3.54
N THR A 231 36.06 4.65 -2.29
CA THR A 231 37.44 4.87 -1.83
C THR A 231 38.36 3.70 -2.22
N PRO A 232 39.68 3.89 -2.27
CA PRO A 232 40.63 2.80 -2.50
C PRO A 232 40.40 1.61 -1.55
N ARG A 233 40.03 1.89 -0.29
CA ARG A 233 39.73 0.88 0.73
C ARG A 233 38.48 0.04 0.39
N VAL A 234 37.40 0.70 -0.08
CA VAL A 234 36.18 0.01 -0.55
C VAL A 234 36.50 -0.84 -1.78
N ILE A 235 37.20 -0.24 -2.74
CA ILE A 235 37.56 -0.93 -3.99
C ILE A 235 38.46 -2.13 -3.70
N SER A 236 39.39 -2.06 -2.76
CA SER A 236 40.29 -3.16 -2.41
C SER A 236 39.71 -4.18 -1.44
N SER A 237 38.50 -3.94 -0.88
CA SER A 237 37.89 -4.84 0.10
C SER A 237 37.54 -6.21 -0.51
N GLU A 238 37.70 -7.27 0.28
CA GLU A 238 37.31 -8.63 -0.11
C GLU A 238 35.81 -8.88 0.15
N CYS A 239 34.95 -7.97 -0.33
CA CYS A 239 33.52 -8.16 -0.22
C CYS A 239 33.01 -9.21 -1.23
N ALA A 240 31.92 -9.87 -0.88
CA ALA A 240 31.25 -10.84 -1.76
C ALA A 240 30.65 -10.18 -3.00
N MET A 241 30.20 -8.92 -2.88
CA MET A 241 29.69 -8.11 -3.98
C MET A 241 29.75 -6.61 -3.62
N LEU A 242 30.18 -5.79 -4.57
CA LEU A 242 30.12 -4.32 -4.52
C LEU A 242 28.99 -3.84 -5.42
N TYR A 243 27.99 -3.20 -4.84
CA TYR A 243 26.83 -2.66 -5.54
C TYR A 243 27.04 -1.17 -5.83
N VAL A 244 27.10 -0.79 -7.10
CA VAL A 244 27.37 0.58 -7.56
C VAL A 244 26.25 1.07 -8.47
N PRO A 245 25.68 2.27 -8.25
CA PRO A 245 24.64 2.81 -9.12
C PRO A 245 25.08 2.81 -10.59
N ILE A 246 24.19 2.35 -11.48
CA ILE A 246 24.49 2.18 -12.91
C ILE A 246 25.00 3.46 -13.57
N HIS A 247 24.48 4.63 -13.19
CA HIS A 247 24.90 5.92 -13.74
C HIS A 247 26.35 6.23 -13.39
N ILE A 248 26.84 5.88 -12.17
CA ILE A 248 28.23 6.10 -11.77
C ILE A 248 29.18 5.26 -12.65
N LEU A 249 28.79 4.01 -12.93
CA LEU A 249 29.58 3.14 -13.79
C LEU A 249 29.56 3.61 -15.26
N ALA A 250 28.40 4.08 -15.73
CA ALA A 250 28.25 4.53 -17.12
C ALA A 250 28.89 5.91 -17.40
N GLU A 251 28.99 6.77 -16.37
CA GLU A 251 29.65 8.10 -16.48
C GLU A 251 31.19 8.00 -16.48
N ASP A 252 31.75 6.91 -15.92
CA ASP A 252 33.20 6.66 -15.88
C ASP A 252 33.52 5.21 -16.24
N LEU A 253 33.67 4.95 -17.54
CA LEU A 253 33.98 3.62 -18.05
C LEU A 253 35.34 3.10 -17.61
N SER A 254 36.31 3.97 -17.30
CA SER A 254 37.63 3.56 -16.78
C SER A 254 37.51 3.00 -15.37
N LEU A 255 36.75 3.69 -14.50
CA LEU A 255 36.40 3.19 -13.18
C LEU A 255 35.60 1.88 -13.28
N ALA A 256 34.60 1.84 -14.16
CA ALA A 256 33.81 0.64 -14.40
C ALA A 256 34.69 -0.55 -14.78
N GLN A 257 35.62 -0.39 -15.74
CA GLN A 257 36.55 -1.43 -16.15
C GLN A 257 37.43 -1.92 -15.00
N THR A 258 37.92 -0.98 -14.17
CA THR A 258 38.72 -1.29 -12.96
C THR A 258 37.93 -2.19 -12.00
N LEU A 259 36.68 -1.86 -11.75
CA LEU A 259 35.80 -2.61 -10.86
C LEU A 259 35.39 -3.97 -11.44
N ILE A 260 35.10 -4.01 -12.76
CA ILE A 260 34.74 -5.24 -13.48
C ILE A 260 35.87 -6.24 -13.44
N ASN A 261 37.13 -5.80 -13.65
CA ASN A 261 38.32 -6.65 -13.60
C ASN A 261 38.52 -7.32 -12.23
N ARG A 262 37.99 -6.77 -11.17
CA ARG A 262 37.96 -7.39 -9.83
C ARG A 262 36.90 -8.50 -9.69
N GLY A 263 35.94 -8.59 -10.61
CA GLY A 263 35.00 -9.69 -10.74
C GLY A 263 33.86 -9.73 -9.70
N ARG A 264 33.75 -8.71 -8.82
CA ARG A 264 32.75 -8.69 -7.72
C ARG A 264 31.97 -7.38 -7.68
N VAL A 265 31.51 -6.91 -8.84
CA VAL A 265 30.72 -5.69 -8.97
C VAL A 265 29.40 -5.97 -9.65
N ALA A 266 28.33 -5.34 -9.16
CA ALA A 266 27.02 -5.34 -9.79
C ALA A 266 26.51 -3.90 -9.95
N ALA A 267 25.90 -3.59 -11.09
CA ALA A 267 25.23 -2.31 -11.29
C ALA A 267 23.90 -2.28 -10.54
N VAL A 268 23.61 -1.16 -9.85
CA VAL A 268 22.33 -0.93 -9.18
C VAL A 268 21.41 -0.14 -10.10
N LEU A 269 20.25 -0.70 -10.44
CA LEU A 269 19.21 0.06 -11.14
C LEU A 269 18.45 0.99 -10.18
N PRO A 270 17.99 2.16 -10.65
CA PRO A 270 17.03 2.97 -9.89
C PRO A 270 15.80 2.15 -9.53
N ARG A 271 15.20 2.37 -8.36
CA ARG A 271 13.99 1.63 -7.95
C ARG A 271 12.81 1.88 -8.86
N ILE A 272 12.72 3.07 -9.43
CA ILE A 272 11.69 3.48 -10.38
C ILE A 272 12.38 3.87 -11.69
N ILE A 273 12.00 3.22 -12.77
CA ILE A 273 12.38 3.58 -14.14
C ILE A 273 11.08 3.87 -14.87
N GLN A 274 10.91 5.10 -15.33
CA GLN A 274 9.79 5.47 -16.19
C GLN A 274 10.12 5.13 -17.65
N ASP A 275 9.08 5.04 -18.48
CA ASP A 275 9.24 4.70 -19.90
C ASP A 275 10.20 5.66 -20.62
N GLU A 276 10.20 6.93 -20.24
CA GLU A 276 11.11 7.96 -20.76
C GLU A 276 12.59 7.70 -20.42
N ASP A 277 12.86 7.10 -19.25
CA ASP A 277 14.22 6.77 -18.80
C ASP A 277 14.72 5.43 -19.37
N LEU A 278 13.81 4.55 -19.75
CA LEU A 278 14.13 3.18 -20.13
C LEU A 278 15.15 3.07 -21.30
N PRO A 279 15.05 3.89 -22.38
CA PRO A 279 16.04 3.84 -23.47
C PRO A 279 17.45 4.17 -22.97
N ARG A 280 17.61 5.17 -22.12
CA ARG A 280 18.90 5.55 -21.55
C ARG A 280 19.46 4.45 -20.66
N ILE A 281 18.65 3.84 -19.81
CA ILE A 281 19.06 2.74 -18.93
C ILE A 281 19.45 1.51 -19.76
N ARG A 282 18.73 1.18 -20.83
CA ARG A 282 19.09 0.09 -21.76
C ARG A 282 20.43 0.32 -22.42
N LEU A 283 20.73 1.55 -22.85
CA LEU A 283 22.04 1.90 -23.41
C LEU A 283 23.15 1.70 -22.38
N GLN A 284 23.00 2.23 -21.15
CA GLN A 284 23.95 2.04 -20.07
C GLN A 284 24.19 0.55 -19.75
N MET A 285 23.14 -0.26 -19.72
CA MET A 285 23.27 -1.71 -19.54
C MET A 285 24.06 -2.35 -20.67
N SER A 286 23.78 -1.97 -21.92
CA SER A 286 24.50 -2.49 -23.09
C SER A 286 26.00 -2.17 -23.05
N ASP A 287 26.36 -0.91 -22.79
CA ASP A 287 27.74 -0.45 -22.69
C ASP A 287 28.51 -1.18 -21.59
N LEU A 288 27.93 -1.27 -20.42
CA LEU A 288 28.55 -1.98 -19.30
C LEU A 288 28.63 -3.48 -19.53
N ARG A 289 27.67 -4.08 -20.23
CA ARG A 289 27.71 -5.48 -20.60
C ARG A 289 28.84 -5.77 -21.61
N GLN A 290 29.08 -4.87 -22.57
CA GLN A 290 30.19 -4.97 -23.51
C GLN A 290 31.55 -4.86 -22.81
N LEU A 291 31.64 -4.06 -21.74
CA LEU A 291 32.82 -3.99 -20.87
C LEU A 291 33.05 -5.25 -20.03
N GLY A 292 32.10 -6.19 -20.03
CA GLY A 292 32.19 -7.46 -19.29
C GLY A 292 31.48 -7.49 -17.93
N LEU A 293 30.67 -6.48 -17.59
CA LEU A 293 29.85 -6.53 -16.38
C LEU A 293 28.83 -7.67 -16.48
N LYS A 294 28.76 -8.50 -15.42
CA LYS A 294 27.91 -9.70 -15.41
C LYS A 294 26.69 -9.59 -14.53
N ASP A 295 26.74 -8.76 -13.52
CA ASP A 295 25.79 -8.75 -12.40
C ASP A 295 25.04 -7.43 -12.31
N ILE A 296 23.74 -7.49 -11.97
CA ILE A 296 22.87 -6.34 -11.80
C ILE A 296 21.94 -6.52 -10.60
N LEU A 297 21.79 -5.48 -9.80
CA LEU A 297 20.90 -5.42 -8.65
C LEU A 297 19.58 -4.75 -9.04
N VAL A 298 18.46 -5.46 -8.85
CA VAL A 298 17.12 -5.02 -9.26
C VAL A 298 16.19 -4.91 -8.06
N SER A 299 15.53 -3.78 -7.95
CA SER A 299 14.61 -3.45 -6.85
C SER A 299 13.13 -3.45 -7.27
N ASN A 300 12.83 -3.77 -8.54
CA ASN A 300 11.49 -3.72 -9.10
C ASN A 300 11.30 -4.86 -10.10
N VAL A 301 10.13 -5.49 -10.08
CA VAL A 301 9.80 -6.59 -11.00
C VAL A 301 9.80 -6.15 -12.48
N GLY A 302 9.49 -4.89 -12.76
CA GLY A 302 9.57 -4.31 -14.12
C GLY A 302 10.97 -4.28 -14.71
N HIS A 303 12.02 -4.44 -13.88
CA HIS A 303 13.41 -4.48 -14.35
C HIS A 303 13.85 -5.86 -14.84
N LEU A 304 13.09 -6.92 -14.56
CA LEU A 304 13.49 -8.30 -14.83
C LEU A 304 13.71 -8.57 -16.33
N ILE A 305 12.74 -8.16 -17.15
CA ILE A 305 12.81 -8.41 -18.59
C ILE A 305 13.98 -7.65 -19.22
N PRO A 306 14.10 -6.30 -19.08
CA PRO A 306 15.22 -5.58 -19.69
C PRO A 306 16.60 -6.04 -19.20
N ALA A 307 16.75 -6.40 -17.92
CA ALA A 307 18.02 -6.88 -17.39
C ALA A 307 18.41 -8.28 -17.93
N ARG A 308 17.42 -9.17 -18.09
CA ARG A 308 17.63 -10.50 -18.68
C ARG A 308 17.95 -10.44 -20.17
N GLU A 309 17.20 -9.63 -20.92
CA GLU A 309 17.44 -9.40 -22.34
C GLU A 309 18.86 -8.87 -22.59
N ALA A 310 19.38 -8.03 -21.68
CA ALA A 310 20.75 -7.55 -21.71
C ALA A 310 21.79 -8.60 -21.24
N GLY A 311 21.38 -9.80 -20.81
CA GLY A 311 22.24 -10.92 -20.45
C GLY A 311 22.88 -10.83 -19.06
N PHE A 312 22.28 -10.11 -18.12
CA PHE A 312 22.78 -9.98 -16.74
C PHE A 312 22.32 -11.13 -15.84
N ARG A 313 23.16 -11.48 -14.86
CA ARG A 313 22.78 -12.27 -13.68
C ARG A 313 22.08 -11.35 -12.68
N LEU A 314 20.94 -11.78 -12.14
CA LEU A 314 20.07 -10.95 -11.33
C LEU A 314 20.35 -11.11 -9.84
N HIS A 315 20.52 -10.00 -9.14
CA HIS A 315 20.51 -9.89 -7.70
C HIS A 315 19.25 -9.12 -7.28
N GLY A 316 18.46 -9.67 -6.35
CA GLY A 316 17.24 -9.04 -5.87
C GLY A 316 17.52 -8.10 -4.71
N ASP A 317 17.11 -6.85 -4.82
CA ASP A 317 17.26 -5.87 -3.75
C ASP A 317 16.06 -5.85 -2.82
N PHE A 318 16.17 -5.17 -1.67
CA PHE A 318 15.11 -5.01 -0.68
C PHE A 318 13.79 -4.47 -1.25
N GLY A 319 13.84 -3.73 -2.37
CA GLY A 319 12.64 -3.23 -3.06
C GLY A 319 11.73 -4.31 -3.64
N LEU A 320 12.22 -5.54 -3.84
CA LEU A 320 11.39 -6.69 -4.18
C LEU A 320 10.54 -7.21 -3.01
N ASN A 321 10.78 -6.70 -1.82
CA ASN A 321 10.02 -6.95 -0.60
C ASN A 321 9.83 -8.45 -0.30
N ILE A 322 10.92 -9.19 -0.28
CA ILE A 322 10.91 -10.63 -0.02
C ILE A 322 10.64 -10.88 1.46
N TYR A 323 9.46 -11.43 1.75
CA TYR A 323 8.95 -11.59 3.11
C TYR A 323 8.67 -13.06 3.52
N ASN A 324 8.72 -14.00 2.60
CA ASN A 324 8.42 -15.41 2.86
C ASN A 324 9.13 -16.36 1.91
N SER A 325 9.10 -17.64 2.26
CA SER A 325 9.78 -18.71 1.52
C SER A 325 9.18 -18.96 0.13
N ALA A 326 7.90 -18.66 -0.07
CA ALA A 326 7.28 -18.78 -1.41
C ALA A 326 7.87 -17.77 -2.38
N SER A 327 8.06 -16.50 -1.95
CA SER A 327 8.75 -15.47 -2.73
C SER A 327 10.18 -15.86 -3.07
N MET A 328 10.92 -16.47 -2.12
CA MET A 328 12.27 -17.00 -2.40
C MET A 328 12.26 -18.10 -3.47
N THR A 329 11.25 -18.97 -3.47
CA THR A 329 11.09 -20.01 -4.48
C THR A 329 10.82 -19.41 -5.87
N VAL A 330 10.02 -18.34 -5.94
CA VAL A 330 9.79 -17.60 -7.19
C VAL A 330 11.10 -17.02 -7.72
N LEU A 331 11.92 -16.39 -6.88
CA LEU A 331 13.21 -15.85 -7.30
C LEU A 331 14.17 -16.95 -7.77
N LYS A 332 14.18 -18.12 -7.11
CA LYS A 332 14.94 -19.28 -7.58
C LYS A 332 14.51 -19.72 -8.98
N ASN A 333 13.19 -19.82 -9.21
CA ASN A 333 12.65 -20.21 -10.52
C ASN A 333 12.93 -19.15 -11.61
N LEU A 334 13.11 -17.90 -11.18
CA LEU A 334 13.54 -16.79 -12.03
C LEU A 334 15.08 -16.67 -12.08
N GLU A 335 15.83 -17.67 -11.61
CA GLU A 335 17.29 -17.77 -11.69
C GLU A 335 18.05 -16.60 -11.06
N PHE A 336 17.51 -16.02 -9.99
CA PHE A 336 18.26 -15.03 -9.22
C PHE A 336 19.46 -15.67 -8.52
N VAL A 337 20.58 -14.95 -8.51
CA VAL A 337 21.81 -15.36 -7.82
C VAL A 337 21.70 -15.12 -6.33
N SER A 338 21.17 -13.97 -5.95
CA SER A 338 20.94 -13.59 -4.55
C SER A 338 19.69 -12.74 -4.38
N ALA A 339 19.25 -12.59 -3.14
CA ALA A 339 18.15 -11.70 -2.78
C ALA A 339 18.34 -11.11 -1.39
N THR A 340 17.96 -9.83 -1.25
CA THR A 340 17.87 -9.15 0.03
C THR A 340 16.50 -9.41 0.65
N ALA A 341 16.47 -10.03 1.83
CA ALA A 341 15.24 -10.17 2.60
C ALA A 341 14.74 -8.79 3.08
N SER A 342 13.42 -8.64 3.21
CA SER A 342 12.84 -7.39 3.66
C SER A 342 13.38 -6.98 5.04
N PHE A 343 13.76 -5.73 5.19
CA PHE A 343 14.19 -5.17 6.48
C PHE A 343 13.02 -4.96 7.48
N GLU A 344 11.81 -5.32 7.07
CA GLU A 344 10.62 -5.35 7.93
C GLU A 344 10.42 -6.71 8.61
N MET A 345 11.20 -7.73 8.26
CA MET A 345 11.18 -9.04 8.91
C MET A 345 11.89 -9.02 10.27
N THR A 346 11.45 -9.89 11.20
CA THR A 346 12.20 -10.17 12.42
C THR A 346 13.33 -11.16 12.18
N LEU A 347 14.34 -11.18 13.07
CA LEU A 347 15.44 -12.17 13.00
C LEU A 347 14.94 -13.61 12.99
N PRO A 348 13.95 -14.03 13.82
CA PRO A 348 13.37 -15.37 13.72
C PRO A 348 12.77 -15.67 12.34
N GLN A 349 12.02 -14.73 11.75
CA GLN A 349 11.47 -14.90 10.42
C GLN A 349 12.57 -15.04 9.35
N ILE A 350 13.64 -14.23 9.45
CA ILE A 350 14.80 -14.34 8.56
C ILE A 350 15.51 -15.67 8.72
N ARG A 351 15.70 -16.16 9.97
CA ARG A 351 16.29 -17.47 10.25
C ARG A 351 15.50 -18.59 9.58
N ASP A 352 14.17 -18.55 9.72
CA ASP A 352 13.26 -19.61 9.27
C ASP A 352 12.89 -19.50 7.76
N LEU A 353 13.26 -18.38 7.12
CA LEU A 353 13.11 -18.19 5.69
C LEU A 353 13.93 -19.22 4.91
N SER A 354 13.33 -19.90 3.92
CA SER A 354 14.05 -20.79 3.00
C SER A 354 15.11 -20.00 2.22
N LYS A 355 16.36 -20.49 2.24
CA LYS A 355 17.49 -19.89 1.54
C LYS A 355 17.62 -20.47 0.13
N ALA A 356 16.52 -20.48 -0.63
CA ALA A 356 16.48 -21.05 -1.99
C ALA A 356 17.40 -20.31 -2.98
N VAL A 357 17.76 -19.06 -2.70
CA VAL A 357 18.83 -18.28 -3.34
C VAL A 357 19.74 -17.70 -2.24
N ASN A 358 20.94 -17.26 -2.60
CA ASN A 358 21.84 -16.59 -1.67
C ASN A 358 21.11 -15.42 -1.01
N THR A 359 20.97 -15.47 0.31
CA THR A 359 20.14 -14.51 1.04
C THR A 359 21.01 -13.52 1.81
N GLU A 360 20.75 -12.25 1.66
CA GLU A 360 21.38 -11.19 2.41
C GLU A 360 20.35 -10.32 3.14
N ILE A 361 20.80 -9.50 4.11
CA ILE A 361 20.02 -8.48 4.79
C ILE A 361 20.80 -7.17 4.85
N LEU A 362 20.08 -6.04 5.03
CA LEU A 362 20.73 -4.77 5.38
C LEU A 362 21.16 -4.84 6.84
N ALA A 363 22.45 -4.67 7.11
CA ALA A 363 22.98 -4.68 8.47
C ALA A 363 23.50 -3.30 8.90
N TYR A 364 23.73 -2.40 7.97
CA TYR A 364 24.14 -1.03 8.23
C TYR A 364 23.58 -0.07 7.19
N GLY A 365 23.27 1.16 7.64
CA GLY A 365 22.90 2.29 6.78
C GLY A 365 21.57 2.92 7.15
N ARG A 366 21.18 3.99 6.47
CA ARG A 366 19.88 4.62 6.67
C ARG A 366 18.84 3.94 5.80
N LEU A 367 17.80 3.40 6.44
CA LEU A 367 16.71 2.74 5.71
C LEU A 367 15.90 3.78 4.92
N PRO A 368 15.54 3.49 3.65
CA PRO A 368 14.66 4.34 2.87
C PRO A 368 13.22 4.24 3.41
N LEU A 369 12.60 5.40 3.65
CA LEU A 369 11.22 5.52 4.14
C LEU A 369 10.25 5.85 3.02
N MET A 370 10.68 6.68 2.05
CA MET A 370 9.82 7.15 0.96
C MET A 370 10.65 7.50 -0.27
N ILE A 371 10.08 7.27 -1.45
CA ILE A 371 10.54 7.86 -2.72
C ILE A 371 9.49 8.88 -3.15
N THR A 372 9.92 10.05 -3.59
CA THR A 372 9.03 11.10 -4.09
C THR A 372 9.47 11.58 -5.47
N GLU A 373 8.53 11.66 -6.41
CA GLU A 373 8.73 12.29 -7.73
C GLU A 373 8.95 13.80 -7.61
N HIS A 374 8.52 14.36 -6.50
CA HIS A 374 8.63 15.78 -6.22
C HIS A 374 10.01 16.09 -5.62
N CYS A 375 10.83 16.88 -6.33
CA CYS A 375 12.13 17.29 -5.81
C CYS A 375 11.96 18.36 -4.73
N MET A 376 12.02 17.96 -3.47
CA MET A 376 11.85 18.86 -2.32
C MET A 376 12.94 19.92 -2.25
N MET A 377 14.15 19.64 -2.73
CA MET A 377 15.25 20.60 -2.78
C MET A 377 15.00 21.72 -3.80
N LYS A 378 14.61 21.36 -5.03
CA LYS A 378 14.26 22.33 -6.07
C LYS A 378 13.04 23.16 -5.69
N ASN A 379 12.06 22.56 -5.05
CA ASN A 379 10.82 23.27 -4.67
C ASN A 379 11.04 24.35 -3.63
N ARG A 380 11.94 24.15 -2.70
CA ARG A 380 12.26 25.14 -1.68
C ARG A 380 12.97 26.35 -2.27
N THR A 381 13.93 26.14 -3.17
CA THR A 381 14.84 27.18 -3.67
C THR A 381 14.52 27.68 -5.08
N GLY A 382 13.62 26.98 -5.80
CA GLY A 382 13.36 27.21 -7.23
C GLY A 382 14.45 26.68 -8.15
N GLN A 383 15.61 26.27 -7.60
CA GLN A 383 16.78 25.80 -8.34
C GLN A 383 17.24 24.43 -7.84
N CYS A 384 17.86 23.63 -8.73
CA CYS A 384 18.47 22.38 -8.34
C CYS A 384 19.70 22.63 -7.45
N SER A 385 19.68 22.08 -6.23
CA SER A 385 20.75 22.22 -5.23
C SER A 385 21.29 20.88 -4.73
N CYS A 386 20.95 19.77 -5.39
CA CYS A 386 21.38 18.43 -4.96
C CYS A 386 22.90 18.22 -5.03
N HIS A 387 23.63 19.06 -5.75
CA HIS A 387 25.09 19.08 -5.81
C HIS A 387 25.76 19.82 -4.63
N LEU A 388 24.98 20.57 -3.84
CA LEU A 388 25.49 21.36 -2.70
C LEU A 388 25.56 20.55 -1.40
N GLY A 389 25.27 19.24 -1.45
CA GLY A 389 25.33 18.36 -0.29
C GLY A 389 23.97 17.81 0.13
N GLN A 390 23.92 17.27 1.35
CA GLN A 390 22.74 16.59 1.89
C GLN A 390 21.67 17.60 2.35
N ALA A 391 20.46 17.44 1.87
CA ALA A 391 19.31 18.14 2.41
C ALA A 391 18.64 17.31 3.53
N LYS A 392 17.91 18.01 4.41
CA LYS A 392 17.21 17.40 5.54
C LYS A 392 15.80 17.94 5.63
N LEU A 393 14.87 17.07 6.06
CA LEU A 393 13.54 17.43 6.55
C LEU A 393 13.57 17.34 8.06
N THR A 394 12.95 18.29 8.75
CA THR A 394 12.77 18.24 10.20
C THR A 394 11.29 18.11 10.52
N ASP A 395 10.93 17.14 11.35
CA ASP A 395 9.55 16.98 11.79
C ASP A 395 9.20 17.89 12.98
N LYS A 396 7.97 17.81 13.47
CA LYS A 396 7.47 18.62 14.61
C LYS A 396 8.22 18.35 15.93
N THR A 397 8.86 17.17 16.05
CA THR A 397 9.62 16.78 17.24
C THR A 397 11.07 17.16 17.17
N GLY A 398 11.53 17.76 16.05
CA GLY A 398 12.92 18.09 15.79
C GLY A 398 13.72 16.91 15.20
N ALA A 399 13.10 15.79 14.87
CA ALA A 399 13.78 14.67 14.24
C ALA A 399 14.14 15.00 12.78
N GLU A 400 15.39 14.72 12.40
CA GLU A 400 15.93 14.99 11.07
C GLU A 400 15.85 13.74 10.18
N PHE A 401 15.39 13.91 8.94
CA PHE A 401 15.32 12.90 7.89
C PHE A 401 16.14 13.37 6.70
N TYR A 402 17.06 12.55 6.25
CA TYR A 402 17.96 12.90 5.17
C TYR A 402 17.32 12.67 3.81
N LEU A 403 17.64 13.55 2.87
CA LEU A 403 17.24 13.45 1.48
C LEU A 403 18.46 13.13 0.63
N ILE A 404 18.34 12.08 -0.20
CA ILE A 404 19.31 11.80 -1.25
C ILE A 404 18.59 11.76 -2.60
N ARG A 405 19.33 12.01 -3.66
CA ARG A 405 18.85 11.86 -5.03
C ARG A 405 18.86 10.38 -5.43
N GLU A 406 17.84 9.91 -6.10
CA GLU A 406 17.82 8.57 -6.67
C GLU A 406 18.43 8.57 -8.09
N GLY A 407 19.65 8.07 -8.20
CA GLY A 407 20.32 7.94 -9.49
C GLY A 407 20.45 9.26 -10.25
N ALA A 408 20.23 9.23 -11.55
CA ALA A 408 20.29 10.40 -12.43
C ALA A 408 18.95 11.19 -12.47
N SER A 409 17.86 10.67 -11.88
CA SER A 409 16.56 11.33 -11.84
C SER A 409 16.51 12.45 -10.78
N CYS A 410 15.49 13.31 -10.85
CA CYS A 410 15.24 14.32 -9.80
C CYS A 410 14.39 13.78 -8.64
N ARG A 411 14.19 12.45 -8.54
CA ARG A 411 13.50 11.83 -7.41
C ARG A 411 14.32 11.97 -6.14
N ASN A 412 13.64 12.18 -5.04
CA ASN A 412 14.27 12.16 -3.73
C ASN A 412 13.89 10.89 -2.98
N VAL A 413 14.87 10.28 -2.33
CA VAL A 413 14.66 9.24 -1.33
C VAL A 413 14.79 9.88 0.04
N ILE A 414 13.73 9.78 0.84
CA ILE A 414 13.73 10.21 2.24
C ILE A 414 14.25 9.03 3.07
N LEU A 415 15.31 9.27 3.81
CA LEU A 415 15.98 8.28 4.63
C LEU A 415 15.64 8.46 6.12
N ASN A 416 15.66 7.35 6.85
CA ASN A 416 15.49 7.37 8.31
C ASN A 416 16.55 8.28 8.98
N GLY A 417 16.12 9.06 9.96
CA GLY A 417 17.00 9.91 10.77
C GLY A 417 18.08 9.15 11.53
N LYS A 418 17.79 7.92 11.97
CA LYS A 418 18.75 7.04 12.65
C LYS A 418 19.31 5.99 11.70
N LYS A 419 20.61 5.74 11.77
CA LYS A 419 21.25 4.64 11.03
C LYS A 419 20.86 3.30 11.63
N LEU A 420 20.51 2.32 10.79
CA LEU A 420 20.47 0.92 11.16
C LEU A 420 21.89 0.46 11.47
N SER A 421 22.12 -0.30 12.54
CA SER A 421 23.39 -1.00 12.77
C SER A 421 23.15 -2.33 13.48
N TRP A 422 23.78 -3.37 12.95
CA TRP A 422 23.85 -4.74 13.50
C TRP A 422 25.30 -5.25 13.53
N LEU A 423 26.27 -4.37 13.28
CA LEU A 423 27.67 -4.77 13.13
C LEU A 423 28.33 -5.22 14.43
N ASP A 424 27.79 -4.81 15.57
CA ASP A 424 28.17 -5.24 16.91
C ASP A 424 27.54 -6.62 17.30
N ARG A 425 26.65 -7.17 16.47
CA ARG A 425 25.86 -8.39 16.74
C ARG A 425 26.20 -9.55 15.80
N GLN A 426 27.47 -9.72 15.45
CA GLN A 426 27.93 -10.74 14.49
C GLN A 426 27.50 -12.16 14.87
N ASN A 427 27.52 -12.50 16.17
CA ASN A 427 27.07 -13.80 16.67
C ASN A 427 25.57 -14.07 16.43
N ASP A 428 24.73 -13.03 16.46
CA ASP A 428 23.31 -13.19 16.15
C ASP A 428 23.10 -13.36 14.64
N LEU A 429 23.85 -12.61 13.84
CA LEU A 429 23.82 -12.71 12.38
C LEU A 429 24.32 -14.08 11.87
N ALA A 430 25.33 -14.68 12.53
CA ALA A 430 25.86 -15.99 12.20
C ALA A 430 24.85 -17.14 12.32
N LYS A 431 23.78 -16.95 13.10
CA LYS A 431 22.71 -17.94 13.32
C LYS A 431 21.60 -17.90 12.26
N LEU A 432 21.61 -16.90 11.37
CA LEU A 432 20.51 -16.66 10.43
C LEU A 432 20.63 -17.42 9.11
N GLY A 433 21.75 -18.09 8.85
CA GLY A 433 21.99 -18.80 7.59
C GLY A 433 22.08 -17.86 6.38
N LEU A 434 22.68 -16.70 6.56
CA LEU A 434 22.83 -15.67 5.51
C LEU A 434 24.08 -15.95 4.68
N TRP A 435 23.97 -15.69 3.37
CA TRP A 435 25.11 -15.62 2.47
C TRP A 435 25.97 -14.39 2.78
N ALA A 436 25.31 -13.23 2.99
CA ALA A 436 26.01 -11.98 3.28
C ALA A 436 25.14 -11.02 4.11
N ILE A 437 25.79 -10.01 4.66
CA ILE A 437 25.18 -8.79 5.21
C ILE A 437 25.63 -7.60 4.38
N ARG A 438 24.74 -6.62 4.22
CA ARG A 438 25.03 -5.43 3.42
C ARG A 438 25.34 -4.21 4.28
N LEU A 439 26.48 -3.55 3.99
CA LEU A 439 26.72 -2.17 4.38
C LEU A 439 26.17 -1.26 3.29
N TYR A 440 25.08 -0.57 3.59
CA TYR A 440 24.41 0.37 2.68
C TYR A 440 24.85 1.81 3.02
N PHE A 441 25.91 2.29 2.39
CA PHE A 441 26.39 3.65 2.55
C PHE A 441 25.48 4.62 1.79
N THR A 442 24.90 5.57 2.53
CA THR A 442 23.90 6.51 2.01
C THR A 442 24.36 7.96 2.13
N THR A 443 24.64 8.40 3.36
CA THR A 443 24.99 9.79 3.67
C THR A 443 26.43 9.93 4.17
N GLU A 444 27.15 8.84 4.25
CA GLU A 444 28.54 8.78 4.70
C GLU A 444 29.48 9.40 3.66
N ASN A 445 30.40 10.25 4.11
CA ASN A 445 31.52 10.71 3.29
C ASN A 445 32.62 9.64 3.20
N ALA A 446 33.62 9.87 2.35
CA ALA A 446 34.72 8.92 2.12
C ALA A 446 35.41 8.46 3.42
N ARG A 447 35.73 9.41 4.34
CA ARG A 447 36.39 9.09 5.62
C ARG A 447 35.54 8.25 6.55
N GLU A 448 34.22 8.56 6.60
CA GLU A 448 33.28 7.78 7.40
C GLU A 448 33.11 6.36 6.85
N VAL A 449 33.05 6.19 5.52
CA VAL A 449 32.99 4.88 4.87
C VAL A 449 34.22 4.03 5.23
N GLU A 450 35.41 4.57 5.11
CA GLU A 450 36.66 3.86 5.45
C GLU A 450 36.70 3.48 6.94
N ARG A 451 36.39 4.44 7.81
CA ARG A 451 36.33 4.19 9.25
C ARG A 451 35.38 3.05 9.60
N ILE A 452 34.16 3.06 9.08
CA ILE A 452 33.15 2.03 9.36
C ILE A 452 33.61 0.66 8.83
N LEU A 453 34.19 0.63 7.64
CA LEU A 453 34.70 -0.60 7.04
C LEU A 453 35.87 -1.19 7.86
N ASP A 454 36.80 -0.33 8.27
CA ASP A 454 37.96 -0.75 9.08
C ASP A 454 37.54 -1.19 10.47
N GLU A 455 36.64 -0.47 11.13
CA GLU A 455 36.10 -0.88 12.44
C GLU A 455 35.33 -2.21 12.37
N TYR A 456 34.56 -2.45 11.30
CA TYR A 456 33.86 -3.70 11.11
C TYR A 456 34.78 -4.90 10.87
N LEU A 457 35.88 -4.67 10.14
CA LEU A 457 36.87 -5.70 9.83
C LEU A 457 37.91 -5.90 10.96
N ALA A 458 37.96 -5.00 11.93
CA ALA A 458 38.85 -5.11 13.08
C ALA A 458 38.42 -6.25 14.02
N PRO A 459 39.34 -6.89 14.74
CA PRO A 459 39.01 -7.91 15.73
C PRO A 459 38.33 -7.36 17.00
N ALA A 460 38.31 -6.03 17.18
CA ALA A 460 37.66 -5.36 18.30
C ALA A 460 36.14 -5.27 18.11
N PRO A 461 35.34 -5.22 19.20
CA PRO A 461 33.91 -5.00 19.08
C PRO A 461 33.58 -3.69 18.38
N PHE A 462 32.67 -3.73 17.41
CA PHE A 462 32.17 -2.54 16.72
C PHE A 462 31.31 -1.69 17.67
N ASP A 463 31.58 -0.39 17.77
CA ASP A 463 30.72 0.55 18.49
C ASP A 463 29.68 1.14 17.52
N PRO A 464 28.40 0.77 17.65
CA PRO A 464 27.36 1.27 16.76
C PRO A 464 26.98 2.74 16.99
N GLY A 465 27.37 3.34 18.12
CA GLY A 465 26.95 4.68 18.52
C GLY A 465 25.42 4.83 18.58
N ALA A 466 24.91 6.03 18.30
CA ALA A 466 23.47 6.27 18.24
C ALA A 466 22.85 5.65 16.99
N CYS A 467 22.25 4.48 17.11
CA CYS A 467 21.69 3.71 16.01
C CYS A 467 20.26 3.22 16.29
N THR A 468 19.64 2.60 15.28
CA THR A 468 18.40 1.82 15.41
C THR A 468 18.67 0.38 15.05
N ARG A 469 17.90 -0.56 15.64
CA ARG A 469 17.89 -1.98 15.24
C ARG A 469 16.83 -2.26 14.15
N GLY A 470 16.15 -1.21 13.66
CA GLY A 470 15.08 -1.37 12.68
C GLY A 470 13.92 -2.18 13.24
N LEU A 471 13.29 -2.98 12.38
CA LEU A 471 12.20 -3.87 12.75
C LEU A 471 12.64 -5.30 13.06
N TYR A 472 13.93 -5.60 13.01
CA TYR A 472 14.46 -6.96 13.19
C TYR A 472 14.16 -7.59 14.57
N LEU A 473 13.87 -6.78 15.59
CA LEU A 473 13.51 -7.28 16.93
C LEU A 473 12.01 -7.39 17.16
N ARG A 474 11.20 -6.51 16.53
CA ARG A 474 9.76 -6.41 16.82
C ARG A 474 8.85 -6.71 15.63
N GLY A 475 9.36 -6.62 14.40
CA GLY A 475 8.56 -6.77 13.18
C GLY A 475 7.65 -5.58 12.92
N VAL A 476 6.72 -5.77 11.97
CA VAL A 476 5.60 -4.87 11.68
C VAL A 476 4.40 -5.35 12.49
N GLU A 477 3.79 -4.45 13.25
CA GLU A 477 2.55 -4.68 14.01
C GLU A 477 1.32 -4.57 13.12
#